data_221ab1e499b66c5569139c668e26f7c5
#
_entry.id   221ab1e499b66c5569139c668e26f7c5
#
_cell.length_a   1.000
_cell.length_b   1.000
_cell.length_c   1.000
_cell.angle_alpha   90.00
_cell.angle_beta   90.00
_cell.angle_gamma   90.00
#
_symmetry.space_group_name_H-M   'P 1'
#
loop_
_entity.id
_entity.type
_entity.pdbx_description
1 polymer ?
#
loop_
_entity_poly.entity_id
_entity_poly.type
_entity_poly.pdbx_seq_one_letter_code
_entity_poly.pdbx_strand_id
1 'polypeptide(L)'
;MSAEHPPHDTPSPNQQQAPKELPEHPFTRAWETWEAWSMANTMRTALAKAREQSNEDTLASFEQHPEWTQGPAPLEALSANREVVQTMTGWQWQVMRDAREQGHGWREIGAALAVDGDQAKRDYLERVDRQRWVSERDPDLARLLRYDPRWRELAEPNDADRAELERRALAHDDPGCPAEWSRGNGGREAGHER
;
A
#
# COMPACT_ATOMS: atom_id res chain seq x y z
N MET A 1 23.24 73.02 -24.91
CA MET A 1 22.82 71.79 -25.58
C MET A 1 22.85 70.68 -24.53
N SER A 2 21.73 70.47 -23.84
CA SER A 2 21.57 69.46 -22.76
C SER A 2 21.05 68.19 -23.39
N ALA A 3 21.79 67.09 -23.25
CA ALA A 3 21.42 65.78 -23.70
C ALA A 3 20.52 65.12 -22.65
N GLU A 4 19.25 64.89 -22.98
CA GLU A 4 18.34 64.09 -22.18
C GLU A 4 18.69 62.59 -22.33
N HIS A 5 18.92 61.97 -21.19
CA HIS A 5 19.10 60.52 -21.10
C HIS A 5 17.71 59.87 -21.06
N PRO A 6 17.42 58.81 -21.85
CA PRO A 6 16.16 58.08 -21.74
C PRO A 6 16.17 57.19 -20.46
N PRO A 7 15.01 56.98 -19.83
CA PRO A 7 14.90 56.15 -18.66
C PRO A 7 15.13 54.68 -19.01
N HIS A 8 16.06 54.05 -18.28
CA HIS A 8 16.24 52.59 -18.30
C HIS A 8 15.05 51.90 -17.62
N ASP A 9 14.15 51.30 -18.40
CA ASP A 9 13.18 50.37 -17.92
C ASP A 9 13.88 49.08 -17.45
N THR A 10 14.10 48.99 -16.16
CA THR A 10 14.58 47.77 -15.51
C THR A 10 13.36 46.87 -15.31
N PRO A 11 13.31 45.67 -15.93
CA PRO A 11 12.19 44.78 -15.71
C PRO A 11 12.16 44.32 -14.25
N SER A 12 11.01 44.45 -13.59
CA SER A 12 10.76 44.03 -12.23
C SER A 12 11.05 42.52 -12.08
N PRO A 13 11.93 42.11 -11.15
CA PRO A 13 12.34 40.70 -10.99
C PRO A 13 11.35 39.85 -10.21
N ASN A 14 10.07 40.17 -10.20
CA ASN A 14 9.10 39.43 -9.37
C ASN A 14 7.81 39.07 -10.11
N GLN A 15 7.95 38.51 -11.33
CA GLN A 15 6.90 37.60 -11.85
C GLN A 15 7.18 36.22 -11.24
N GLN A 16 6.73 36.02 -10.02
CA GLN A 16 6.58 34.69 -9.44
C GLN A 16 5.64 33.91 -10.36
N GLN A 17 6.26 33.07 -11.21
CA GLN A 17 5.49 32.09 -11.98
C GLN A 17 4.65 31.31 -10.97
N ALA A 18 3.33 31.37 -11.12
CA ALA A 18 2.42 30.53 -10.35
C ALA A 18 2.97 29.10 -10.36
N PRO A 19 2.99 28.40 -9.22
CA PRO A 19 3.49 27.04 -9.18
C PRO A 19 2.76 26.25 -10.25
N LYS A 20 3.53 25.66 -11.19
CA LYS A 20 3.00 24.81 -12.24
C LYS A 20 2.28 23.68 -11.53
N GLU A 21 0.95 23.64 -11.62
CA GLU A 21 0.16 22.56 -11.04
C GLU A 21 0.75 21.24 -11.53
N LEU A 22 1.28 20.46 -10.59
CA LEU A 22 1.76 19.12 -10.89
C LEU A 22 0.54 18.30 -11.35
N PRO A 23 0.66 17.50 -12.41
CA PRO A 23 -0.44 16.64 -12.83
C PRO A 23 -0.87 15.77 -11.64
N GLU A 24 -2.17 15.76 -11.40
CA GLU A 24 -2.77 14.96 -10.33
C GLU A 24 -2.32 13.50 -10.42
N HIS A 25 -1.80 12.97 -9.33
CA HIS A 25 -1.29 11.61 -9.33
C HIS A 25 -2.45 10.62 -9.53
N PRO A 26 -2.36 9.64 -10.45
CA PRO A 26 -3.44 8.69 -10.73
C PRO A 26 -4.05 8.04 -9.48
N PHE A 27 -3.22 7.73 -8.49
CA PHE A 27 -3.64 7.21 -7.20
C PHE A 27 -4.60 8.16 -6.46
N THR A 28 -4.32 9.47 -6.45
CA THR A 28 -5.17 10.47 -5.78
C THR A 28 -6.58 10.45 -6.38
N ARG A 29 -6.67 10.47 -7.69
CA ARG A 29 -7.96 10.41 -8.41
C ARG A 29 -8.71 9.09 -8.14
N ALA A 30 -8.01 7.97 -8.17
CA ALA A 30 -8.61 6.67 -7.86
C ALA A 30 -9.10 6.60 -6.42
N TRP A 31 -8.32 7.12 -5.47
CA TRP A 31 -8.70 7.20 -4.07
C TRP A 31 -9.97 8.04 -3.87
N GLU A 32 -10.01 9.26 -4.42
CA GLU A 32 -11.16 10.17 -4.34
C GLU A 32 -12.43 9.55 -4.93
N THR A 33 -12.30 8.88 -6.08
CA THR A 33 -13.43 8.18 -6.73
C THR A 33 -13.97 7.06 -5.82
N TRP A 34 -13.07 6.23 -5.25
CA TRP A 34 -13.46 5.14 -4.37
C TRP A 34 -14.07 5.68 -3.05
N GLU A 35 -13.48 6.71 -2.47
CA GLU A 35 -13.96 7.34 -1.24
C GLU A 35 -15.36 7.96 -1.43
N ALA A 36 -15.57 8.70 -2.51
CA ALA A 36 -16.87 9.28 -2.85
C ALA A 36 -17.95 8.19 -3.00
N TRP A 37 -17.64 7.08 -3.66
CA TRP A 37 -18.56 5.94 -3.75
C TRP A 37 -18.84 5.32 -2.39
N SER A 38 -17.82 5.10 -1.57
CA SER A 38 -17.90 4.49 -0.25
C SER A 38 -18.79 5.32 0.68
N MET A 39 -18.61 6.66 0.68
CA MET A 39 -19.44 7.59 1.44
C MET A 39 -20.91 7.54 0.98
N ALA A 40 -21.14 7.67 -0.31
CA ALA A 40 -22.49 7.61 -0.87
C ALA A 40 -23.18 6.25 -0.58
N ASN A 41 -22.43 5.15 -0.62
CA ASN A 41 -22.95 3.82 -0.30
C ASN A 41 -23.33 3.70 1.18
N THR A 42 -22.52 4.26 2.08
CA THR A 42 -22.83 4.33 3.52
C THR A 42 -24.12 5.13 3.75
N MET A 43 -24.27 6.27 3.07
CA MET A 43 -25.48 7.10 3.16
C MET A 43 -26.71 6.39 2.58
N ARG A 44 -26.60 5.67 1.47
CA ARG A 44 -27.71 4.84 0.92
C ARG A 44 -28.13 3.74 1.89
N THR A 45 -27.17 3.13 2.57
CA THR A 45 -27.45 2.11 3.61
C THR A 45 -28.16 2.71 4.80
N ALA A 46 -27.72 3.89 5.26
CA ALA A 46 -28.38 4.63 6.34
C ALA A 46 -29.81 5.05 5.98
N LEU A 47 -30.02 5.52 4.76
CA LEU A 47 -31.36 5.87 4.24
C LEU A 47 -32.28 4.64 4.19
N ALA A 48 -31.78 3.50 3.70
CA ALA A 48 -32.56 2.24 3.67
C ALA A 48 -32.98 1.84 5.11
N LYS A 49 -32.05 1.88 6.05
CA LYS A 49 -32.33 1.59 7.46
C LYS A 49 -33.33 2.57 8.09
N ALA A 50 -33.23 3.88 7.79
CA ALA A 50 -34.18 4.88 8.26
C ALA A 50 -35.61 4.61 7.75
N ARG A 51 -35.74 4.15 6.49
CA ARG A 51 -37.03 3.75 5.91
C ARG A 51 -37.63 2.54 6.62
N GLU A 52 -36.82 1.51 6.87
CA GLU A 52 -37.25 0.30 7.60
C GLU A 52 -37.72 0.63 9.03
N GLN A 53 -37.06 1.60 9.67
CA GLN A 53 -37.36 2.03 11.05
C GLN A 53 -38.42 3.16 11.14
N SER A 54 -38.94 3.65 9.99
CA SER A 54 -39.85 4.80 9.93
C SER A 54 -39.32 6.02 10.68
N ASN A 55 -38.00 6.28 10.59
CA ASN A 55 -37.36 7.40 11.28
C ASN A 55 -37.52 8.69 10.44
N GLU A 56 -38.60 9.43 10.73
CA GLU A 56 -39.01 10.61 9.98
C GLU A 56 -37.95 11.73 10.00
N ASP A 57 -37.27 11.95 11.13
CA ASP A 57 -36.24 13.01 11.25
C ASP A 57 -35.04 12.70 10.33
N THR A 58 -34.62 11.45 10.31
CA THR A 58 -33.54 11.04 9.44
C THR A 58 -33.95 11.10 7.98
N LEU A 59 -35.19 10.67 7.63
CA LEU A 59 -35.70 10.75 6.26
C LEU A 59 -35.76 12.20 5.77
N ALA A 60 -36.28 13.13 6.62
CA ALA A 60 -36.33 14.56 6.28
C ALA A 60 -34.93 15.14 6.03
N SER A 61 -33.91 14.70 6.79
CA SER A 61 -32.52 15.10 6.54
C SER A 61 -32.01 14.65 5.19
N PHE A 62 -32.32 13.42 4.76
CA PHE A 62 -31.93 12.93 3.42
C PHE A 62 -32.70 13.62 2.29
N GLU A 63 -33.94 14.05 2.52
CA GLU A 63 -34.70 14.85 1.55
C GLU A 63 -34.10 16.24 1.35
N GLN A 64 -33.54 16.84 2.42
CA GLN A 64 -32.86 18.13 2.35
C GLN A 64 -31.47 18.01 1.68
N HIS A 65 -30.85 16.85 1.71
CA HIS A 65 -29.48 16.60 1.26
C HIS A 65 -29.41 15.39 0.30
N PRO A 66 -30.08 15.45 -0.87
CA PRO A 66 -30.10 14.34 -1.81
C PRO A 66 -28.70 13.99 -2.37
N GLU A 67 -27.78 14.94 -2.34
CA GLU A 67 -26.38 14.76 -2.74
C GLU A 67 -25.63 13.71 -1.89
N TRP A 68 -26.04 13.47 -0.65
CA TRP A 68 -25.37 12.50 0.23
C TRP A 68 -25.40 11.06 -0.32
N THR A 69 -26.42 10.74 -1.12
CA THR A 69 -26.56 9.42 -1.71
C THR A 69 -25.99 9.32 -3.14
N GLN A 70 -25.52 10.47 -3.67
CA GLN A 70 -24.93 10.53 -5.00
C GLN A 70 -23.45 10.17 -4.96
N GLY A 71 -23.00 9.42 -5.94
CA GLY A 71 -21.61 9.00 -6.05
C GLY A 71 -21.32 8.36 -7.40
N PRO A 72 -20.06 8.03 -7.67
CA PRO A 72 -19.67 7.36 -8.90
C PRO A 72 -20.43 6.06 -9.14
N ALA A 73 -20.49 5.64 -10.40
CA ALA A 73 -21.10 4.35 -10.73
C ALA A 73 -20.34 3.19 -10.07
N PRO A 74 -21.01 2.09 -9.68
CA PRO A 74 -20.35 0.97 -9.00
C PRO A 74 -19.17 0.36 -9.77
N LEU A 75 -19.23 0.29 -11.09
CA LEU A 75 -18.11 -0.22 -11.90
C LEU A 75 -16.93 0.76 -11.95
N GLU A 76 -17.19 2.05 -11.95
CA GLU A 76 -16.16 3.08 -11.85
C GLU A 76 -15.46 3.00 -10.49
N ALA A 77 -16.23 2.90 -9.41
CA ALA A 77 -15.69 2.71 -8.07
C ALA A 77 -14.89 1.41 -7.93
N LEU A 78 -15.34 0.31 -8.57
CA LEU A 78 -14.61 -0.95 -8.58
C LEU A 78 -13.27 -0.82 -9.31
N SER A 79 -13.22 -0.11 -10.44
CA SER A 79 -11.99 0.17 -11.17
C SER A 79 -11.03 1.02 -10.34
N ALA A 80 -11.54 2.06 -9.68
CA ALA A 80 -10.78 2.91 -8.78
C ALA A 80 -10.23 2.13 -7.57
N ASN A 81 -11.04 1.29 -6.94
CA ASN A 81 -10.61 0.42 -5.85
C ASN A 81 -9.47 -0.51 -6.28
N ARG A 82 -9.59 -1.15 -7.46
CA ARG A 82 -8.52 -1.99 -8.01
C ARG A 82 -7.21 -1.21 -8.16
N GLU A 83 -7.25 0.01 -8.67
CA GLU A 83 -6.06 0.85 -8.85
C GLU A 83 -5.42 1.22 -7.51
N VAL A 84 -6.24 1.61 -6.52
CA VAL A 84 -5.79 1.87 -5.14
C VAL A 84 -5.09 0.64 -4.57
N VAL A 85 -5.73 -0.53 -4.61
CA VAL A 85 -5.18 -1.78 -4.06
C VAL A 85 -3.87 -2.15 -4.77
N GLN A 86 -3.81 -2.05 -6.11
CA GLN A 86 -2.60 -2.34 -6.87
C GLN A 86 -1.45 -1.41 -6.49
N THR A 87 -1.71 -0.13 -6.34
CA THR A 87 -0.70 0.87 -5.97
C THR A 87 -0.21 0.64 -4.54
N MET A 88 -1.11 0.45 -3.59
CA MET A 88 -0.75 0.19 -2.18
C MET A 88 0.06 -1.11 -2.04
N THR A 89 -0.38 -2.18 -2.69
CA THR A 89 0.36 -3.45 -2.71
C THR A 89 1.72 -3.29 -3.39
N GLY A 90 1.79 -2.44 -4.43
CA GLY A 90 3.03 -2.12 -5.12
C GLY A 90 4.06 -1.43 -4.23
N TRP A 91 3.63 -0.63 -3.26
CA TRP A 91 4.51 0.09 -2.33
C TRP A 91 4.86 -0.71 -1.06
N GLN A 92 4.12 -1.75 -0.74
CA GLN A 92 4.26 -2.53 0.50
C GLN A 92 5.68 -3.03 0.74
N TRP A 93 6.40 -3.46 -0.33
CA TRP A 93 7.78 -3.91 -0.21
C TRP A 93 8.74 -2.82 0.28
N GLN A 94 8.46 -1.54 0.01
CA GLN A 94 9.27 -0.42 0.50
C GLN A 94 9.14 -0.28 2.02
N VAL A 95 7.92 -0.45 2.53
CA VAL A 95 7.67 -0.45 3.98
C VAL A 95 8.34 -1.65 4.65
N MET A 96 8.30 -2.84 4.01
CA MET A 96 9.04 -4.01 4.49
C MET A 96 10.55 -3.75 4.51
N ARG A 97 11.11 -3.11 3.46
CA ARG A 97 12.51 -2.70 3.41
C ARG A 97 12.86 -1.80 4.58
N ASP A 98 12.08 -0.75 4.79
CA ASP A 98 12.33 0.23 5.85
C ASP A 98 12.25 -0.43 7.24
N ALA A 99 11.32 -1.39 7.44
CA ALA A 99 11.26 -2.19 8.65
C ALA A 99 12.51 -3.07 8.83
N ARG A 100 13.00 -3.69 7.76
CA ARG A 100 14.26 -4.47 7.80
C ARG A 100 15.47 -3.61 8.11
N GLU A 101 15.57 -2.41 7.53
CA GLU A 101 16.62 -1.43 7.84
C GLU A 101 16.59 -0.99 9.31
N GLN A 102 15.41 -0.98 9.93
CA GLN A 102 15.22 -0.72 11.37
C GLN A 102 15.48 -1.93 12.25
N GLY A 103 15.82 -3.09 11.69
CA GLY A 103 16.20 -4.30 12.41
C GLY A 103 15.04 -5.26 12.74
N HIS A 104 13.81 -4.98 12.28
CA HIS A 104 12.69 -5.91 12.49
C HIS A 104 12.92 -7.25 11.80
N GLY A 105 12.54 -8.36 12.49
CA GLY A 105 12.58 -9.71 11.96
C GLY A 105 11.43 -10.01 11.00
N TRP A 106 11.61 -11.02 10.15
CA TRP A 106 10.58 -11.43 9.19
C TRP A 106 9.28 -11.88 9.88
N ARG A 107 9.37 -12.47 11.07
CA ARG A 107 8.17 -12.84 11.83
C ARG A 107 7.33 -11.62 12.24
N GLU A 108 7.98 -10.56 12.70
CA GLU A 108 7.29 -9.32 13.09
C GLU A 108 6.63 -8.66 11.88
N ILE A 109 7.36 -8.61 10.75
CA ILE A 109 6.84 -8.09 9.48
C ILE A 109 5.66 -8.93 9.00
N GLY A 110 5.78 -10.27 9.03
CA GLY A 110 4.71 -11.18 8.67
C GLY A 110 3.46 -10.99 9.55
N ALA A 111 3.65 -10.85 10.87
CA ALA A 111 2.56 -10.58 11.80
C ALA A 111 1.82 -9.28 11.48
N ALA A 112 2.56 -8.21 11.14
CA ALA A 112 1.97 -6.93 10.73
C ALA A 112 1.17 -7.03 9.41
N LEU A 113 1.54 -7.98 8.54
CA LEU A 113 0.88 -8.22 7.25
C LEU A 113 -0.19 -9.33 7.32
N ALA A 114 -0.41 -9.93 8.50
CA ALA A 114 -1.28 -11.09 8.71
C ALA A 114 -0.90 -12.31 7.85
N VAL A 115 0.41 -12.50 7.61
CA VAL A 115 1.00 -13.68 6.94
C VAL A 115 2.14 -14.26 7.80
N ASP A 116 2.66 -15.43 7.43
CA ASP A 116 3.86 -15.92 8.08
C ASP A 116 5.13 -15.16 7.63
N GLY A 117 6.21 -15.22 8.43
CA GLY A 117 7.43 -14.49 8.13
C GLY A 117 8.12 -14.95 6.84
N ASP A 118 8.02 -16.25 6.52
CA ASP A 118 8.60 -16.79 5.28
C ASP A 118 7.82 -16.30 4.05
N GLN A 119 6.49 -16.16 4.16
CA GLN A 119 5.68 -15.56 3.11
C GLN A 119 6.05 -14.09 2.92
N ALA A 120 6.13 -13.30 4.00
CA ALA A 120 6.55 -11.89 3.91
C ALA A 120 7.92 -11.74 3.23
N LYS A 121 8.88 -12.60 3.59
CA LYS A 121 10.21 -12.65 2.97
C LYS A 121 10.13 -12.98 1.46
N ARG A 122 9.34 -13.98 1.07
CA ARG A 122 9.16 -14.35 -0.35
C ARG A 122 8.56 -13.20 -1.15
N ASP A 123 7.52 -12.57 -0.64
CA ASP A 123 6.84 -11.45 -1.30
C ASP A 123 7.77 -10.25 -1.47
N TYR A 124 8.59 -9.96 -0.47
CA TYR A 124 9.63 -8.95 -0.54
C TYR A 124 10.65 -9.25 -1.64
N LEU A 125 11.22 -10.46 -1.63
CA LEU A 125 12.23 -10.87 -2.62
C LEU A 125 11.69 -10.83 -4.06
N GLU A 126 10.45 -11.27 -4.27
CA GLU A 126 9.81 -11.20 -5.60
C GLU A 126 9.75 -9.75 -6.11
N ARG A 127 9.41 -8.80 -5.24
CA ARG A 127 9.33 -7.39 -5.60
C ARG A 127 10.72 -6.78 -5.85
N VAL A 128 11.71 -7.09 -5.02
CA VAL A 128 13.09 -6.63 -5.19
C VAL A 128 13.68 -7.18 -6.50
N ASP A 129 13.48 -8.46 -6.79
CA ASP A 129 13.96 -9.08 -8.03
C ASP A 129 13.26 -8.49 -9.26
N ARG A 130 11.98 -8.13 -9.17
CA ARG A 130 11.27 -7.40 -10.23
C ARG A 130 11.86 -6.01 -10.45
N GLN A 131 12.18 -5.26 -9.39
CA GLN A 131 12.84 -3.95 -9.50
C GLN A 131 14.21 -4.07 -10.18
N ARG A 132 15.00 -5.07 -9.80
CA ARG A 132 16.28 -5.37 -10.46
C ARG A 132 16.09 -5.64 -11.94
N TRP A 133 15.17 -6.55 -12.28
CA TRP A 133 14.90 -6.93 -13.66
C TRP A 133 14.50 -5.74 -14.55
N VAL A 134 13.65 -4.83 -14.03
CA VAL A 134 13.26 -3.60 -14.74
C VAL A 134 14.47 -2.69 -14.91
N SER A 135 15.26 -2.47 -13.86
CA SER A 135 16.43 -1.60 -13.89
C SER A 135 17.50 -2.09 -14.88
N GLU A 136 17.66 -3.40 -15.05
CA GLU A 136 18.61 -3.98 -16.00
C GLU A 136 18.18 -3.81 -17.48
N ARG A 137 16.87 -3.66 -17.74
CA ARG A 137 16.29 -3.59 -19.10
C ARG A 137 15.95 -2.20 -19.58
N ASP A 138 15.67 -1.29 -18.67
CA ASP A 138 15.27 0.07 -18.97
C ASP A 138 16.14 1.06 -18.20
N PRO A 139 17.18 1.64 -18.85
CA PRO A 139 18.08 2.59 -18.19
C PRO A 139 17.40 3.86 -17.70
N ASP A 140 16.29 4.28 -18.32
CA ASP A 140 15.56 5.47 -17.88
C ASP A 140 14.74 5.18 -16.64
N LEU A 141 14.06 4.02 -16.59
CA LEU A 141 13.41 3.54 -15.38
C LEU A 141 14.43 3.22 -14.28
N ALA A 142 15.60 2.72 -14.59
CA ALA A 142 16.68 2.49 -13.62
C ALA A 142 17.06 3.75 -12.85
N ARG A 143 17.13 4.90 -13.54
CA ARG A 143 17.40 6.20 -12.91
C ARG A 143 16.28 6.65 -11.97
N LEU A 144 15.03 6.36 -12.32
CA LEU A 144 13.85 6.70 -11.51
C LEU A 144 13.72 5.77 -10.30
N LEU A 145 13.89 4.48 -10.49
CA LEU A 145 13.71 3.46 -9.46
C LEU A 145 14.87 3.42 -8.45
N ARG A 146 16.06 3.89 -8.85
CA ARG A 146 17.26 3.91 -8.00
C ARG A 146 17.50 2.57 -7.30
N TYR A 147 17.38 1.45 -8.07
CA TYR A 147 17.58 0.12 -7.51
C TYR A 147 18.93 0.03 -6.79
N ASP A 148 18.90 -0.48 -5.55
CA ASP A 148 20.09 -0.74 -4.75
C ASP A 148 20.24 -2.26 -4.52
N PRO A 149 21.33 -2.88 -4.95
CA PRO A 149 21.60 -4.30 -4.73
C PRO A 149 21.50 -4.73 -3.26
N ARG A 150 21.80 -3.83 -2.31
CA ARG A 150 21.70 -4.09 -0.87
C ARG A 150 20.28 -4.44 -0.42
N TRP A 151 19.25 -4.05 -1.16
CA TRP A 151 17.87 -4.43 -0.82
C TRP A 151 17.67 -5.94 -0.76
N ARG A 152 18.40 -6.71 -1.60
CA ARG A 152 18.35 -8.16 -1.53
C ARG A 152 19.02 -8.71 -0.27
N GLU A 153 20.09 -8.07 0.19
CA GLU A 153 20.80 -8.47 1.41
C GLU A 153 19.93 -8.31 2.67
N LEU A 154 18.97 -7.37 2.67
CA LEU A 154 18.01 -7.21 3.76
C LEU A 154 17.08 -8.44 3.96
N ALA A 155 17.00 -9.33 2.98
CA ALA A 155 16.28 -10.59 3.14
C ALA A 155 17.05 -11.63 3.98
N GLU A 156 18.37 -11.45 4.16
CA GLU A 156 19.15 -12.34 5.00
C GLU A 156 18.80 -12.20 6.49
N PRO A 157 18.94 -13.27 7.28
CA PRO A 157 18.59 -13.24 8.69
C PRO A 157 19.38 -12.17 9.46
N ASN A 158 18.68 -11.27 10.12
CA ASN A 158 19.24 -10.31 11.07
C ASN A 158 19.24 -10.87 12.51
N ASP A 159 19.63 -10.05 13.48
CA ASP A 159 19.70 -10.47 14.87
C ASP A 159 18.32 -10.84 15.45
N ALA A 160 17.25 -10.18 15.03
CA ALA A 160 15.88 -10.51 15.45
C ALA A 160 15.44 -11.88 14.90
N ASP A 161 15.76 -12.19 13.64
CA ASP A 161 15.49 -13.51 13.05
C ASP A 161 16.29 -14.61 13.73
N ARG A 162 17.57 -14.35 14.06
CA ARG A 162 18.42 -15.31 14.78
C ARG A 162 17.92 -15.58 16.19
N ALA A 163 17.56 -14.53 16.94
CA ALA A 163 16.98 -14.67 18.27
C ALA A 163 15.67 -15.45 18.27
N GLU A 164 14.86 -15.30 17.21
CA GLU A 164 13.63 -16.10 17.06
C GLU A 164 13.93 -17.56 16.76
N LEU A 165 14.90 -17.85 15.90
CA LEU A 165 15.33 -19.22 15.61
C LEU A 165 15.85 -19.92 16.86
N GLU A 166 16.66 -19.24 17.67
CA GLU A 166 17.15 -19.74 18.96
C GLU A 166 16.02 -20.04 19.94
N ARG A 167 15.04 -19.12 20.05
CA ARG A 167 13.85 -19.36 20.91
C ARG A 167 13.05 -20.58 20.46
N ARG A 168 12.88 -20.80 19.15
CA ARG A 168 12.17 -21.97 18.61
C ARG A 168 12.96 -23.26 18.86
N ALA A 169 14.28 -23.24 18.71
CA ALA A 169 15.13 -24.37 19.00
C ALA A 169 15.03 -24.80 20.48
N LEU A 170 15.12 -23.83 21.40
CA LEU A 170 14.96 -24.07 22.83
C LEU A 170 13.57 -24.60 23.22
N ALA A 171 12.51 -24.10 22.57
CA ALA A 171 11.14 -24.58 22.81
C ALA A 171 10.92 -26.01 22.27
N HIS A 172 11.71 -26.45 21.29
CA HIS A 172 11.60 -27.80 20.72
C HIS A 172 12.37 -28.85 21.57
N ASP A 173 13.40 -28.40 22.29
CA ASP A 173 14.21 -29.24 23.16
C ASP A 173 13.60 -29.38 24.57
N ASP A 174 12.46 -28.76 24.87
CA ASP A 174 11.75 -28.90 26.13
C ASP A 174 11.09 -30.30 26.19
N PRO A 175 11.57 -31.23 27.04
CA PRO A 175 11.04 -32.59 27.16
C PRO A 175 9.61 -32.65 27.69
N GLY A 176 9.02 -31.51 28.09
CA GLY A 176 7.63 -31.36 28.47
C GLY A 176 6.68 -31.07 27.30
N CYS A 177 7.18 -30.86 26.09
CA CYS A 177 6.33 -30.63 24.92
C CYS A 177 5.68 -31.94 24.46
N PRO A 178 4.33 -32.09 24.45
CA PRO A 178 3.70 -33.32 24.04
C PRO A 178 4.10 -33.68 22.60
N ALA A 179 4.54 -34.94 22.39
CA ALA A 179 5.00 -35.46 21.09
C ALA A 179 3.94 -35.42 19.94
N GLU A 180 2.78 -34.90 20.23
CA GLU A 180 1.67 -34.73 19.26
C GLU A 180 1.91 -33.62 18.22
N TRP A 181 2.76 -32.65 18.49
CA TRP A 181 3.06 -31.54 17.56
C TRP A 181 4.05 -31.92 16.47
N SER A 182 4.80 -33.01 16.65
CA SER A 182 5.81 -33.48 15.68
C SER A 182 5.19 -34.25 14.49
N ARG A 183 3.89 -34.56 14.50
CA ARG A 183 3.23 -35.42 13.49
C ARG A 183 2.35 -34.68 12.48
N GLY A 184 2.31 -33.36 12.51
CA GLY A 184 1.33 -32.56 11.72
C GLY A 184 1.73 -32.20 10.30
N ASN A 185 2.96 -32.48 9.81
CA ASN A 185 3.41 -32.00 8.51
C ASN A 185 3.91 -33.07 7.53
N GLY A 186 3.58 -34.35 7.77
CA GLY A 186 3.93 -35.43 6.88
C GLY A 186 2.66 -36.12 6.34
N GLY A 187 2.26 -35.84 5.10
CA GLY A 187 1.37 -36.72 4.37
C GLY A 187 0.07 -36.13 3.85
N ARG A 188 0.16 -35.36 2.77
CA ARG A 188 -0.84 -35.44 1.69
C ARG A 188 -0.16 -35.98 0.45
N GLU A 189 0.09 -37.28 0.45
CA GLU A 189 0.27 -37.98 -0.80
C GLU A 189 -1.09 -38.04 -1.53
N ALA A 190 -1.08 -37.46 -2.73
CA ALA A 190 -2.19 -37.53 -3.65
C ALA A 190 -2.35 -38.96 -4.14
N GLY A 191 -3.34 -39.65 -3.62
CA GLY A 191 -3.90 -40.86 -4.25
C GLY A 191 -4.80 -40.45 -5.41
N HIS A 192 -4.25 -40.45 -6.61
CA HIS A 192 -5.02 -40.42 -7.86
C HIS A 192 -4.96 -41.83 -8.42
N GLU A 193 -6.02 -42.61 -8.20
CA GLU A 193 -6.29 -43.82 -9.00
C GLU A 193 -7.78 -43.92 -9.25
N ARG A 194 -8.10 -43.95 -10.57
CA ARG A 194 -9.24 -44.38 -11.39
C ARG A 194 -10.36 -43.41 -11.63
#